data_75a98af1241781e32a4d4d6daa7f0abb
#
_entry.id   75a98af1241781e32a4d4d6daa7f0abb
#
_cell.length_a   1.000
_cell.length_b   1.000
_cell.length_c   1.000
_cell.angle_alpha   90.00
_cell.angle_beta   90.00
_cell.angle_gamma   90.00
#
_symmetry.space_group_name_H-M   'P 1'
#
loop_
_entity.id
_entity.type
_entity.pdbx_description
1 polymer ?
#
loop_
_entity_poly.entity_id
_entity_poly.type
_entity_poly.pdbx_seq_one_letter_code
_entity_poly.pdbx_strand_id
1 'polypeptide(L)'
;MVRILTAPDLIPLRRLGAVMSDTMHVSGAVQPRTPPQTQPKRNPVGSAGHRHGPGVPQEFVHRPFIDDILVTSWHRRDDSHFSLTAQWPHDHGYFTPVHGRHHLILTGETIRQAGLLLCHTELGVPVGHHFILGDLVYTTHPEHLAVGGGPTRLTIDVTCSRMRMRAGRLTNGHFDMTIRKAGRIVATGHSDVTVASPAVYRRIRGERLTARRSLAPLPPAVPHHLTGSADDRDVLLSPTGRPDRWRLRIAPGHAAMVNPANDHIPGMLLLDAAQQAARVLTAPQEFVPYAFGTEFRRYAEHGMPCDIEARLVPSALPCTTTVQVTGFQDGRPVFVSTLTALDDRR
;
A
#
# COMPACT_ATOMS: atom_id res chain seq x y z
N MET A 1 -1.06 21.35 24.90
CA MET A 1 -2.17 20.53 24.35
C MET A 1 -2.11 20.66 22.85
N VAL A 2 -1.45 19.72 22.17
CA VAL A 2 -1.25 19.75 20.71
C VAL A 2 -2.52 19.19 20.06
N ARG A 3 -3.18 20.01 19.25
CA ARG A 3 -4.35 19.60 18.46
C ARG A 3 -3.84 18.68 17.34
N ILE A 4 -4.10 17.39 17.45
CA ILE A 4 -3.77 16.42 16.40
C ILE A 4 -4.78 16.62 15.29
N LEU A 5 -4.28 16.98 14.09
CA LEU A 5 -5.10 17.13 12.89
C LEU A 5 -5.63 15.76 12.44
N THR A 6 -6.90 15.72 12.09
CA THR A 6 -7.54 14.57 11.46
C THR A 6 -7.24 14.57 9.95
N ALA A 7 -7.44 13.46 9.27
CA ALA A 7 -7.18 13.27 7.84
C ALA A 7 -7.68 14.40 6.88
N PRO A 8 -8.73 15.17 7.19
CA PRO A 8 -9.14 16.31 6.36
C PRO A 8 -8.20 17.52 6.39
N ASP A 9 -7.29 17.59 7.36
CA ASP A 9 -6.36 18.73 7.53
C ASP A 9 -5.04 18.56 6.74
N LEU A 10 -4.85 17.41 6.10
CA LEU A 10 -3.76 17.21 5.15
C LEU A 10 -4.12 17.94 3.85
N ILE A 11 -3.23 18.78 3.36
CA ILE A 11 -3.42 19.59 2.14
C ILE A 11 -3.93 18.68 1.02
N PRO A 12 -5.10 18.96 0.40
CA PRO A 12 -5.59 18.16 -0.70
C PRO A 12 -4.61 18.30 -1.87
N LEU A 13 -3.95 17.21 -2.24
CA LEU A 13 -3.21 17.11 -3.50
C LEU A 13 -4.21 17.43 -4.62
N ARG A 14 -4.06 18.60 -5.26
CA ARG A 14 -4.92 19.04 -6.36
C ARG A 14 -4.96 17.93 -7.40
N ARG A 15 -6.16 17.44 -7.69
CA ARG A 15 -6.45 16.54 -8.81
C ARG A 15 -6.00 17.21 -10.11
N LEU A 16 -4.88 16.78 -10.65
CA LEU A 16 -4.58 16.95 -12.07
C LEU A 16 -5.33 15.83 -12.80
N GLY A 17 -6.30 16.24 -13.60
CA GLY A 17 -7.26 15.37 -14.25
C GLY A 17 -6.61 14.25 -15.05
N ALA A 18 -7.18 13.07 -14.90
CA ALA A 18 -6.95 11.95 -15.79
C ALA A 18 -7.45 12.30 -17.19
N VAL A 19 -6.52 12.54 -18.10
CA VAL A 19 -6.82 12.55 -19.54
C VAL A 19 -6.75 11.10 -20.02
N MET A 20 -7.91 10.44 -20.10
CA MET A 20 -8.16 9.33 -21.01
C MET A 20 -9.67 9.24 -21.27
N SER A 21 -10.14 10.03 -22.22
CA SER A 21 -11.36 9.76 -22.96
C SER A 21 -11.01 9.94 -24.42
N ASP A 22 -10.81 8.82 -25.10
CA ASP A 22 -10.97 8.77 -26.54
C ASP A 22 -11.78 7.52 -26.88
N THR A 23 -13.00 7.83 -27.29
CA THR A 23 -14.02 6.90 -27.79
C THR A 23 -13.69 6.62 -29.24
N MET A 24 -13.28 5.39 -29.57
CA MET A 24 -13.37 4.92 -30.95
C MET A 24 -14.44 3.83 -31.05
N HIS A 25 -15.53 4.15 -31.73
CA HIS A 25 -16.49 3.23 -32.29
C HIS A 25 -15.80 2.40 -33.39
N VAL A 26 -15.83 1.09 -33.27
CA VAL A 26 -15.70 0.18 -34.40
C VAL A 26 -16.82 -0.85 -34.33
N SER A 27 -17.72 -0.73 -35.29
CA SER A 27 -18.77 -1.69 -35.61
C SER A 27 -18.15 -2.89 -36.31
N GLY A 28 -18.56 -4.10 -35.94
CA GLY A 28 -18.14 -5.32 -36.61
C GLY A 28 -18.71 -6.56 -35.92
N ALA A 29 -19.87 -7.02 -36.39
CA ALA A 29 -20.55 -8.22 -35.90
C ALA A 29 -19.82 -9.49 -36.38
N VAL A 30 -19.40 -10.34 -35.44
CA VAL A 30 -19.20 -11.78 -35.69
C VAL A 30 -19.68 -12.53 -34.46
N GLN A 31 -20.71 -13.36 -34.63
CA GLN A 31 -21.20 -14.27 -33.61
C GLN A 31 -20.26 -15.48 -33.49
N PRO A 32 -19.89 -15.89 -32.26
CA PRO A 32 -19.46 -17.25 -32.00
C PRO A 32 -20.45 -17.98 -31.07
N ARG A 33 -20.56 -19.27 -31.39
CA ARG A 33 -21.39 -20.29 -30.75
C ARG A 33 -21.15 -20.38 -29.24
N THR A 34 -22.25 -20.51 -28.50
CA THR A 34 -22.35 -20.69 -27.06
C THR A 34 -21.90 -22.09 -26.63
N PRO A 35 -20.97 -22.23 -25.66
CA PRO A 35 -20.83 -23.45 -24.87
C PRO A 35 -21.78 -23.44 -23.69
N PRO A 36 -22.13 -24.61 -23.09
CA PRO A 36 -23.21 -24.74 -22.13
C PRO A 36 -22.92 -23.98 -20.84
N GLN A 37 -23.95 -23.25 -20.38
CA GLN A 37 -23.96 -22.46 -19.15
C GLN A 37 -23.99 -23.39 -17.94
N THR A 38 -22.88 -23.43 -17.20
CA THR A 38 -22.94 -23.77 -15.78
C THR A 38 -23.41 -22.54 -15.02
N GLN A 39 -24.57 -22.63 -14.41
CA GLN A 39 -25.15 -21.58 -13.59
C GLN A 39 -24.20 -21.25 -12.41
N PRO A 40 -23.88 -19.97 -12.16
CA PRO A 40 -23.18 -19.60 -10.96
C PRO A 40 -24.12 -19.85 -9.76
N LYS A 41 -23.70 -20.68 -8.82
CA LYS A 41 -24.37 -20.82 -7.51
C LYS A 41 -24.45 -19.44 -6.88
N ARG A 42 -25.67 -18.94 -6.71
CA ARG A 42 -25.96 -17.77 -5.87
C ARG A 42 -25.50 -18.11 -4.46
N ASN A 43 -24.50 -17.41 -3.97
CA ASN A 43 -24.22 -17.38 -2.54
C ASN A 43 -25.43 -16.73 -1.86
N PRO A 44 -26.04 -17.37 -0.85
CA PRO A 44 -27.14 -16.78 -0.13
C PRO A 44 -26.65 -15.52 0.57
N VAL A 45 -27.36 -14.41 0.39
CA VAL A 45 -27.26 -13.23 1.24
C VAL A 45 -27.69 -13.70 2.63
N GLY A 46 -26.71 -14.06 3.44
CA GLY A 46 -26.91 -14.63 4.77
C GLY A 46 -26.73 -13.57 5.82
N SER A 47 -27.73 -13.48 6.65
CA SER A 47 -27.85 -12.86 7.96
C SER A 47 -26.53 -12.46 8.64
N ALA A 48 -26.54 -11.31 9.31
CA ALA A 48 -25.53 -10.80 10.23
C ALA A 48 -25.09 -11.88 11.26
N GLY A 49 -24.04 -12.61 10.96
CA GLY A 49 -23.46 -13.66 11.80
C GLY A 49 -21.96 -13.54 11.78
N HIS A 50 -21.35 -13.58 12.97
CA HIS A 50 -19.89 -13.66 13.13
C HIS A 50 -19.37 -14.90 12.40
N ARG A 51 -18.66 -14.70 11.30
CA ARG A 51 -17.92 -15.78 10.66
C ARG A 51 -16.55 -15.92 11.34
N HIS A 52 -16.50 -16.70 12.43
CA HIS A 52 -15.25 -17.30 12.90
C HIS A 52 -15.00 -18.55 12.02
N GLY A 53 -14.35 -18.34 10.88
CA GLY A 53 -13.90 -19.42 10.02
C GLY A 53 -12.38 -19.59 10.10
N PRO A 54 -11.81 -20.65 9.51
CA PRO A 54 -10.37 -20.78 9.35
C PRO A 54 -9.84 -19.52 8.67
N GLY A 55 -8.74 -18.97 9.15
CA GLY A 55 -8.14 -17.67 8.84
C GLY A 55 -8.40 -17.08 7.45
N VAL A 56 -8.10 -15.80 7.29
CA VAL A 56 -8.26 -15.09 6.01
C VAL A 56 -7.44 -15.79 4.91
N PRO A 57 -8.05 -16.22 3.78
CA PRO A 57 -7.30 -16.83 2.67
C PRO A 57 -6.24 -15.89 2.09
N GLN A 58 -5.07 -16.42 1.79
CA GLN A 58 -3.94 -15.69 1.22
C GLN A 58 -4.30 -14.92 -0.07
N GLU A 59 -5.11 -15.55 -0.92
CA GLU A 59 -5.58 -14.96 -2.19
C GLU A 59 -6.46 -13.72 -2.00
N PHE A 60 -7.13 -13.56 -0.84
CA PHE A 60 -7.97 -12.39 -0.57
C PHE A 60 -7.17 -11.16 -0.12
N VAL A 61 -5.95 -11.35 0.34
CA VAL A 61 -5.04 -10.26 0.74
C VAL A 61 -3.83 -10.14 -0.18
N HIS A 62 -3.77 -10.98 -1.21
CA HIS A 62 -2.70 -11.02 -2.21
C HIS A 62 -1.31 -11.17 -1.59
N ARG A 63 -1.19 -12.08 -0.61
CA ARG A 63 0.10 -12.42 0.03
C ARG A 63 0.47 -13.87 -0.24
N PRO A 64 1.74 -14.14 -0.64
CA PRO A 64 2.19 -15.50 -0.93
C PRO A 64 2.48 -16.32 0.34
N PHE A 65 2.74 -15.64 1.47
CA PHE A 65 3.09 -16.29 2.74
C PHE A 65 2.04 -16.00 3.80
N ILE A 66 1.73 -17.02 4.61
CA ILE A 66 0.73 -16.92 5.67
C ILE A 66 1.14 -15.91 6.76
N ASP A 67 2.44 -15.84 7.04
CA ASP A 67 2.98 -14.95 8.07
C ASP A 67 2.85 -13.46 7.69
N ASP A 68 2.63 -13.16 6.41
CA ASP A 68 2.37 -11.80 5.91
C ASP A 68 0.90 -11.38 6.03
N ILE A 69 0.00 -12.26 6.49
CA ILE A 69 -1.42 -11.96 6.63
C ILE A 69 -1.65 -11.24 7.95
N LEU A 70 -2.01 -9.96 7.86
CA LEU A 70 -2.26 -9.12 9.04
C LEU A 70 -3.72 -9.14 9.48
N VAL A 71 -4.67 -9.16 8.52
CA VAL A 71 -6.11 -9.14 8.81
C VAL A 71 -6.60 -10.55 9.15
N THR A 72 -7.32 -10.70 10.26
CA THR A 72 -7.69 -12.02 10.82
C THR A 72 -9.17 -12.35 10.74
N SER A 73 -10.03 -11.32 10.71
CA SER A 73 -11.49 -11.49 10.53
C SER A 73 -12.15 -10.21 10.05
N TRP A 74 -13.39 -10.31 9.60
CA TRP A 74 -14.22 -9.16 9.22
C TRP A 74 -15.68 -9.41 9.57
N HIS A 75 -16.43 -8.32 9.71
CA HIS A 75 -17.86 -8.31 9.96
C HIS A 75 -18.49 -7.13 9.24
N ARG A 76 -19.58 -7.37 8.49
CA ARG A 76 -20.40 -6.31 7.88
C ARG A 76 -21.32 -5.74 8.96
N ARG A 77 -21.28 -4.42 9.16
CA ARG A 77 -22.22 -3.69 10.04
C ARG A 77 -23.46 -3.23 9.27
N ASP A 78 -23.22 -2.66 8.09
CA ASP A 78 -24.24 -2.26 7.12
C ASP A 78 -23.66 -2.26 5.70
N ASP A 79 -24.31 -1.58 4.75
CA ASP A 79 -23.89 -1.58 3.34
C ASP A 79 -22.59 -0.82 3.06
N SER A 80 -22.18 0.06 3.98
CA SER A 80 -21.00 0.92 3.84
C SER A 80 -19.99 0.79 4.98
N HIS A 81 -20.35 0.14 6.09
CA HIS A 81 -19.53 0.05 7.27
C HIS A 81 -19.17 -1.40 7.61
N PHE A 82 -17.89 -1.60 7.89
CA PHE A 82 -17.32 -2.90 8.25
C PHE A 82 -16.43 -2.75 9.47
N SER A 83 -16.34 -3.81 10.26
CA SER A 83 -15.32 -3.94 11.31
C SER A 83 -14.46 -5.16 11.03
N LEU A 84 -13.14 -4.99 11.19
CA LEU A 84 -12.18 -6.06 11.00
C LEU A 84 -11.32 -6.20 12.25
N THR A 85 -10.69 -7.35 12.37
CA THR A 85 -9.60 -7.55 13.31
C THR A 85 -8.31 -7.79 12.55
N ALA A 86 -7.20 -7.37 13.14
CA ALA A 86 -5.86 -7.61 12.59
C ALA A 86 -4.89 -7.93 13.72
N GLN A 87 -3.74 -8.48 13.35
CA GLN A 87 -2.66 -8.77 14.27
C GLN A 87 -1.35 -8.34 13.64
N TRP A 88 -0.64 -7.41 14.30
CA TRP A 88 0.73 -7.10 13.90
C TRP A 88 1.67 -8.09 14.58
N PRO A 89 2.62 -8.66 13.82
CA PRO A 89 3.57 -9.62 14.35
C PRO A 89 4.49 -8.93 15.38
N HIS A 90 4.91 -9.71 16.39
CA HIS A 90 5.94 -9.29 17.34
C HIS A 90 7.33 -9.48 16.76
N ASP A 91 7.50 -10.61 16.07
CA ASP A 91 8.72 -11.00 15.39
C ASP A 91 8.39 -11.33 13.94
N HIS A 92 9.01 -10.62 13.03
CA HIS A 92 8.80 -10.78 11.59
C HIS A 92 10.09 -10.44 10.88
N GLY A 93 10.49 -11.26 9.92
CA GLY A 93 11.77 -11.12 9.22
C GLY A 93 12.00 -9.78 8.51
N TYR A 94 10.93 -9.03 8.23
CA TYR A 94 11.00 -7.72 7.57
C TYR A 94 10.45 -6.58 8.43
N PHE A 95 9.27 -6.74 9.06
CA PHE A 95 8.66 -5.69 9.87
C PHE A 95 9.29 -5.60 11.26
N THR A 96 10.60 -5.49 11.32
CA THR A 96 11.32 -5.38 12.59
C THR A 96 10.96 -4.10 13.32
N PRO A 97 10.78 -4.14 14.65
CA PRO A 97 10.53 -2.94 15.43
C PRO A 97 11.70 -1.95 15.30
N VAL A 98 11.36 -0.66 15.19
CA VAL A 98 12.34 0.43 15.18
C VAL A 98 12.15 1.23 16.46
N HIS A 99 13.20 1.36 17.28
CA HIS A 99 13.17 2.04 18.59
C HIS A 99 12.02 1.57 19.51
N GLY A 100 11.78 0.24 19.53
CA GLY A 100 10.70 -0.35 20.34
C GLY A 100 9.27 -0.05 19.87
N ARG A 101 9.11 0.43 18.64
CA ARG A 101 7.81 0.71 17.99
C ARG A 101 7.63 -0.16 16.77
N HIS A 102 6.37 -0.49 16.49
CA HIS A 102 6.01 -1.21 15.27
C HIS A 102 6.46 -0.46 14.03
N HIS A 103 6.92 -1.20 13.03
CA HIS A 103 7.32 -0.67 11.72
C HIS A 103 6.14 0.06 11.05
N LEU A 104 6.35 1.30 10.63
CA LEU A 104 5.25 2.18 10.17
C LEU A 104 4.56 1.69 8.90
N ILE A 105 5.28 0.95 8.05
CA ILE A 105 4.72 0.34 6.83
C ILE A 105 3.64 -0.71 7.15
N LEU A 106 3.63 -1.30 8.35
CA LEU A 106 2.54 -2.18 8.81
C LEU A 106 1.18 -1.51 8.74
N THR A 107 1.10 -0.20 9.02
CA THR A 107 -0.16 0.55 8.91
C THR A 107 -0.65 0.57 7.47
N GLY A 108 0.19 0.95 6.51
CA GLY A 108 -0.16 0.97 5.10
C GLY A 108 -0.53 -0.42 4.57
N GLU A 109 0.22 -1.44 4.98
CA GLU A 109 -0.08 -2.84 4.61
C GLU A 109 -1.41 -3.31 5.19
N THR A 110 -1.74 -2.94 6.44
CA THR A 110 -3.02 -3.26 7.07
C THR A 110 -4.19 -2.63 6.31
N ILE A 111 -4.07 -1.34 5.93
CA ILE A 111 -5.07 -0.64 5.12
C ILE A 111 -5.26 -1.35 3.78
N ARG A 112 -4.16 -1.71 3.09
CA ARG A 112 -4.20 -2.43 1.82
C ARG A 112 -4.91 -3.78 1.95
N GLN A 113 -4.54 -4.60 2.94
CA GLN A 113 -5.13 -5.93 3.14
C GLN A 113 -6.60 -5.85 3.52
N ALA A 114 -6.99 -4.90 4.39
CA ALA A 114 -8.39 -4.71 4.76
C ALA A 114 -9.25 -4.34 3.54
N GLY A 115 -8.78 -3.42 2.70
CA GLY A 115 -9.48 -3.06 1.45
C GLY A 115 -9.60 -4.23 0.48
N LEU A 116 -8.53 -4.98 0.23
CA LEU A 116 -8.54 -6.16 -0.63
C LEU A 116 -9.51 -7.23 -0.14
N LEU A 117 -9.46 -7.56 1.15
CA LEU A 117 -10.35 -8.54 1.77
C LEU A 117 -11.81 -8.16 1.54
N LEU A 118 -12.20 -6.92 1.85
CA LEU A 118 -13.58 -6.45 1.65
C LEU A 118 -13.99 -6.46 0.18
N CYS A 119 -13.10 -6.11 -0.73
CA CYS A 119 -13.36 -6.19 -2.16
C CYS A 119 -13.74 -7.62 -2.59
N HIS A 120 -13.00 -8.63 -2.12
CA HIS A 120 -13.27 -10.03 -2.48
C HIS A 120 -14.47 -10.62 -1.76
N THR A 121 -14.64 -10.32 -0.47
CA THR A 121 -15.67 -10.97 0.37
C THR A 121 -17.03 -10.28 0.31
N GLU A 122 -17.04 -8.94 0.21
CA GLU A 122 -18.25 -8.14 0.41
C GLU A 122 -18.68 -7.37 -0.84
N LEU A 123 -17.74 -7.02 -1.72
CA LEU A 123 -17.98 -6.13 -2.85
C LEU A 123 -17.92 -6.85 -4.20
N GLY A 124 -18.03 -8.19 -4.19
CA GLY A 124 -18.23 -9.03 -5.35
C GLY A 124 -17.06 -9.11 -6.34
N VAL A 125 -15.85 -8.70 -5.95
CA VAL A 125 -14.66 -8.77 -6.81
C VAL A 125 -14.13 -10.21 -6.83
N PRO A 126 -14.10 -10.91 -7.99
CA PRO A 126 -13.56 -12.26 -8.07
C PRO A 126 -12.04 -12.29 -7.84
N VAL A 127 -11.54 -13.40 -7.27
CA VAL A 127 -10.10 -13.70 -7.26
C VAL A 127 -9.56 -13.69 -8.69
N GLY A 128 -8.33 -13.21 -8.87
CA GLY A 128 -7.71 -13.02 -10.18
C GLY A 128 -7.98 -11.65 -10.83
N HIS A 129 -8.83 -10.81 -10.21
CA HIS A 129 -8.89 -9.40 -10.58
C HIS A 129 -7.69 -8.63 -9.99
N HIS A 130 -7.33 -7.56 -10.67
CA HIS A 130 -6.18 -6.73 -10.29
C HIS A 130 -6.66 -5.42 -9.64
N PHE A 131 -5.92 -4.98 -8.65
CA PHE A 131 -6.21 -3.75 -7.93
C PHE A 131 -5.15 -2.70 -8.27
N ILE A 132 -5.62 -1.55 -8.71
CA ILE A 132 -4.79 -0.39 -9.03
C ILE A 132 -5.02 0.60 -7.90
N LEU A 133 -4.01 0.76 -7.06
CA LEU A 133 -4.01 1.72 -5.97
C LEU A 133 -3.69 3.10 -6.54
N GLY A 134 -4.61 4.05 -6.37
CA GLY A 134 -4.42 5.43 -6.81
C GLY A 134 -3.63 6.24 -5.79
N ASP A 135 -4.06 6.14 -4.54
CA ASP A 135 -3.40 6.76 -3.39
C ASP A 135 -3.45 5.86 -2.16
N LEU A 136 -2.57 6.15 -1.24
CA LEU A 136 -2.57 5.60 0.11
C LEU A 136 -2.11 6.68 1.07
N VAL A 137 -3.01 7.11 1.94
CA VAL A 137 -2.75 8.17 2.92
C VAL A 137 -3.04 7.63 4.31
N TYR A 138 -2.13 7.83 5.25
CA TYR A 138 -2.36 7.47 6.64
C TYR A 138 -1.56 8.33 7.60
N THR A 139 -2.12 8.47 8.80
CA THR A 139 -1.47 9.13 9.93
C THR A 139 -1.46 8.17 11.11
N THR A 140 -0.33 8.06 11.77
CA THR A 140 -0.15 7.20 12.96
C THR A 140 -0.02 8.05 14.22
N HIS A 141 -0.24 7.41 15.36
CA HIS A 141 0.00 7.95 16.69
C HIS A 141 1.24 7.26 17.28
N PRO A 142 2.46 7.82 17.12
CA PRO A 142 3.71 7.17 17.52
C PRO A 142 3.74 6.73 18.99
N GLU A 143 3.05 7.48 19.86
CA GLU A 143 2.93 7.18 21.29
C GLU A 143 2.13 5.89 21.58
N HIS A 144 1.33 5.42 20.61
CA HIS A 144 0.54 4.19 20.74
C HIS A 144 1.14 2.99 19.98
N LEU A 145 2.25 3.19 19.27
CA LEU A 145 2.89 2.17 18.45
C LEU A 145 3.91 1.29 19.19
N ALA A 146 4.06 1.45 20.51
CA ALA A 146 4.98 0.64 21.31
C ALA A 146 4.70 -0.86 21.14
N VAL A 147 5.76 -1.65 20.89
CA VAL A 147 5.71 -3.11 20.79
C VAL A 147 5.59 -3.69 22.20
N GLY A 148 4.65 -4.64 22.38
CA GLY A 148 4.47 -5.37 23.62
C GLY A 148 5.28 -6.67 23.65
N GLY A 149 5.03 -7.53 24.64
CA GLY A 149 5.67 -8.86 24.78
C GLY A 149 5.13 -9.94 23.84
N GLY A 150 4.34 -9.60 22.82
CA GLY A 150 3.78 -10.55 21.86
C GLY A 150 3.04 -9.85 20.74
N PRO A 151 2.38 -10.59 19.83
CA PRO A 151 1.66 -10.03 18.70
C PRO A 151 0.61 -9.01 19.15
N THR A 152 0.54 -7.88 18.44
CA THR A 152 -0.38 -6.79 18.78
C THR A 152 -1.73 -6.97 18.08
N ARG A 153 -2.80 -7.14 18.86
CA ARG A 153 -4.17 -7.23 18.35
C ARG A 153 -4.75 -5.85 18.07
N LEU A 154 -5.42 -5.72 16.94
CA LEU A 154 -6.02 -4.50 16.44
C LEU A 154 -7.47 -4.70 16.05
N THR A 155 -8.25 -3.63 16.13
CA THR A 155 -9.56 -3.51 15.49
C THR A 155 -9.51 -2.42 14.45
N ILE A 156 -10.25 -2.61 13.35
CA ILE A 156 -10.28 -1.68 12.22
C ILE A 156 -11.75 -1.37 11.92
N ASP A 157 -12.11 -0.11 11.98
CA ASP A 157 -13.38 0.37 11.47
C ASP A 157 -13.17 0.88 10.05
N VAL A 158 -13.97 0.40 9.11
CA VAL A 158 -13.87 0.77 7.68
C VAL A 158 -15.20 1.37 7.22
N THR A 159 -15.11 2.53 6.58
CA THR A 159 -16.21 3.17 5.88
C THR A 159 -15.92 3.17 4.38
N CYS A 160 -16.82 2.59 3.60
CA CYS A 160 -16.75 2.57 2.14
C CYS A 160 -17.57 3.71 1.55
N SER A 161 -17.01 4.50 0.65
CA SER A 161 -17.68 5.61 -0.01
C SER A 161 -17.31 5.70 -1.49
N ARG A 162 -18.01 6.53 -2.25
CA ARG A 162 -17.76 6.72 -3.70
C ARG A 162 -17.69 5.41 -4.49
N MET A 163 -18.45 4.40 -4.05
CA MET A 163 -18.46 3.06 -4.62
C MET A 163 -19.11 3.05 -6.01
N ARG A 164 -18.38 2.62 -7.02
CA ARG A 164 -18.91 2.39 -8.36
C ARG A 164 -18.99 0.90 -8.61
N MET A 165 -20.23 0.42 -8.76
CA MET A 165 -20.53 -0.98 -9.03
C MET A 165 -20.90 -1.19 -10.49
N ARG A 166 -20.47 -2.31 -11.08
CA ARG A 166 -20.89 -2.77 -12.41
C ARG A 166 -21.20 -4.26 -12.36
N ALA A 167 -22.43 -4.63 -12.72
CA ALA A 167 -22.89 -6.02 -12.66
C ALA A 167 -22.63 -6.68 -11.29
N GLY A 168 -22.95 -5.97 -10.20
CA GLY A 168 -22.78 -6.47 -8.83
C GLY A 168 -21.33 -6.54 -8.33
N ARG A 169 -20.37 -5.93 -9.05
CA ARG A 169 -18.94 -5.96 -8.72
C ARG A 169 -18.38 -4.55 -8.59
N LEU A 170 -17.53 -4.34 -7.59
CA LEU A 170 -16.83 -3.07 -7.45
C LEU A 170 -15.90 -2.83 -8.65
N THR A 171 -15.91 -1.60 -9.17
CA THR A 171 -14.94 -1.12 -10.17
C THR A 171 -14.04 -0.01 -9.62
N ASN A 172 -14.58 0.83 -8.74
CA ASN A 172 -13.84 1.88 -8.05
C ASN A 172 -14.45 2.08 -6.65
N GLY A 173 -13.64 2.46 -5.69
CA GLY A 173 -14.11 2.74 -4.35
C GLY A 173 -13.09 3.50 -3.53
N HIS A 174 -13.59 4.16 -2.49
CA HIS A 174 -12.81 4.83 -1.47
C HIS A 174 -13.07 4.17 -0.12
N PHE A 175 -11.99 3.91 0.61
CA PHE A 175 -12.01 3.24 1.90
C PHE A 175 -11.36 4.15 2.95
N ASP A 176 -12.16 4.62 3.91
CA ASP A 176 -11.66 5.30 5.12
C ASP A 176 -11.52 4.29 6.24
N MET A 177 -10.41 4.32 6.96
CA MET A 177 -10.10 3.34 8.02
C MET A 177 -9.61 4.01 9.29
N THR A 178 -10.08 3.49 10.44
CA THR A 178 -9.57 3.82 11.76
C THR A 178 -9.07 2.54 12.43
N ILE A 179 -7.78 2.50 12.75
CA ILE A 179 -7.12 1.35 13.37
C ILE A 179 -6.94 1.65 14.87
N ARG A 180 -7.33 0.67 15.72
CA ARG A 180 -7.25 0.81 17.18
C ARG A 180 -6.50 -0.36 17.82
N LYS A 181 -5.77 -0.04 18.88
CA LYS A 181 -5.12 -0.99 19.80
C LYS A 181 -5.70 -0.76 21.19
N ALA A 182 -6.34 -1.78 21.78
CA ALA A 182 -6.99 -1.67 23.08
C ALA A 182 -7.91 -0.41 23.20
N GLY A 183 -8.71 -0.16 22.16
CA GLY A 183 -9.64 0.97 22.09
C GLY A 183 -9.03 2.33 21.72
N ARG A 184 -7.70 2.49 21.79
CA ARG A 184 -7.00 3.73 21.42
C ARG A 184 -6.71 3.76 19.93
N ILE A 185 -6.92 4.89 19.28
CA ILE A 185 -6.55 5.06 17.87
C ILE A 185 -5.03 5.02 17.75
N VAL A 186 -4.52 4.10 16.93
CA VAL A 186 -3.10 4.01 16.60
C VAL A 186 -2.82 4.56 15.19
N ALA A 187 -3.82 4.52 14.32
CA ALA A 187 -3.73 5.11 12.98
C ALA A 187 -5.10 5.41 12.40
N THR A 188 -5.14 6.36 11.48
CA THR A 188 -6.23 6.61 10.54
C THR A 188 -5.67 6.66 9.13
N GLY A 189 -6.44 6.31 8.14
CA GLY A 189 -5.98 6.42 6.76
C GLY A 189 -7.08 6.12 5.76
N HIS A 190 -6.75 6.33 4.49
CA HIS A 190 -7.66 6.03 3.39
C HIS A 190 -6.91 5.59 2.14
N SER A 191 -7.64 4.98 1.22
CA SER A 191 -7.14 4.65 -0.11
C SER A 191 -8.24 4.70 -1.16
N ASP A 192 -7.90 5.13 -2.36
CA ASP A 192 -8.71 4.99 -3.57
C ASP A 192 -8.25 3.78 -4.37
N VAL A 193 -9.16 2.91 -4.74
CA VAL A 193 -8.87 1.70 -5.50
C VAL A 193 -9.66 1.64 -6.80
N THR A 194 -9.02 1.19 -7.86
CA THR A 194 -9.66 0.81 -9.12
C THR A 194 -9.45 -0.68 -9.33
N VAL A 195 -10.52 -1.39 -9.70
CA VAL A 195 -10.49 -2.83 -9.96
C VAL A 195 -10.52 -3.08 -11.46
N ALA A 196 -9.54 -3.82 -11.96
CA ALA A 196 -9.44 -4.22 -13.35
C ALA A 196 -9.67 -5.74 -13.50
N SER A 197 -10.53 -6.13 -14.43
CA SER A 197 -10.64 -7.54 -14.79
C SER A 197 -9.34 -8.04 -15.45
N PRO A 198 -9.06 -9.36 -15.47
CA PRO A 198 -7.85 -9.89 -16.10
C PRO A 198 -7.69 -9.45 -17.56
N ALA A 199 -8.79 -9.31 -18.30
CA ALA A 199 -8.76 -8.85 -19.69
C ALA A 199 -8.36 -7.37 -19.80
N VAL A 200 -8.93 -6.52 -18.94
CA VAL A 200 -8.60 -5.09 -18.87
C VAL A 200 -7.14 -4.93 -18.43
N TYR A 201 -6.72 -5.68 -17.42
CA TYR A 201 -5.35 -5.62 -16.91
C TYR A 201 -4.33 -6.02 -17.99
N ARG A 202 -4.57 -7.14 -18.70
CA ARG A 202 -3.70 -7.53 -19.84
C ARG A 202 -3.59 -6.44 -20.89
N ARG A 203 -4.70 -5.73 -21.18
CA ARG A 203 -4.69 -4.61 -22.14
C ARG A 203 -3.86 -3.43 -21.63
N ILE A 204 -3.97 -3.10 -20.32
CA ILE A 204 -3.19 -2.02 -19.70
C ILE A 204 -1.70 -2.36 -19.68
N ARG A 205 -1.35 -3.60 -19.34
CA ARG A 205 0.04 -4.01 -19.16
C ARG A 205 0.76 -4.35 -20.47
N GLY A 206 0.02 -4.88 -21.45
CA GLY A 206 0.58 -5.27 -22.74
C GLY A 206 1.78 -6.23 -22.59
N GLU A 207 2.86 -5.95 -23.30
CA GLU A 207 4.11 -6.73 -23.29
C GLU A 207 4.82 -6.73 -21.94
N ARG A 208 4.51 -5.79 -21.05
CA ARG A 208 5.13 -5.66 -19.72
C ARG A 208 4.73 -6.78 -18.76
N LEU A 209 3.65 -7.52 -19.04
CA LEU A 209 3.28 -8.72 -18.28
C LEU A 209 4.36 -9.80 -18.27
N THR A 210 5.16 -9.85 -19.34
CA THR A 210 6.23 -10.84 -19.51
C THR A 210 7.62 -10.26 -19.26
N ALA A 211 7.71 -8.99 -18.85
CA ALA A 211 8.97 -8.34 -18.52
C ALA A 211 9.68 -9.09 -17.39
N ARG A 212 10.92 -9.51 -17.65
CA ARG A 212 11.73 -10.24 -16.69
C ARG A 212 12.46 -9.28 -15.75
N ARG A 213 12.66 -9.71 -14.51
CA ARG A 213 13.55 -9.02 -13.58
C ARG A 213 14.95 -8.96 -14.16
N SER A 214 15.63 -7.83 -13.96
CA SER A 214 17.04 -7.72 -14.36
C SER A 214 17.89 -8.76 -13.63
N LEU A 215 18.77 -9.44 -14.37
CA LEU A 215 19.81 -10.30 -13.82
C LEU A 215 21.11 -9.53 -13.52
N ALA A 216 21.09 -8.20 -13.62
CA ALA A 216 22.25 -7.39 -13.30
C ALA A 216 22.68 -7.61 -11.83
N PRO A 217 23.97 -7.53 -11.53
CA PRO A 217 24.47 -7.60 -10.17
C PRO A 217 23.76 -6.57 -9.29
N LEU A 218 23.46 -6.95 -8.04
CA LEU A 218 22.84 -6.06 -7.09
C LEU A 218 23.83 -4.91 -6.77
N PRO A 219 23.45 -3.63 -6.95
CA PRO A 219 24.34 -2.53 -6.68
C PRO A 219 24.59 -2.38 -5.16
N PRO A 220 25.66 -1.68 -4.72
CA PRO A 220 25.97 -1.51 -3.31
C PRO A 220 24.83 -0.82 -2.56
N ALA A 221 24.65 -1.18 -1.29
CA ALA A 221 23.66 -0.56 -0.43
C ALA A 221 24.17 0.78 0.13
N VAL A 222 23.25 1.70 0.40
CA VAL A 222 23.47 2.75 1.41
C VAL A 222 23.66 2.04 2.78
N PRO A 223 24.53 2.54 3.68
CA PRO A 223 24.66 1.93 5.00
C PRO A 223 23.33 1.77 5.72
N HIS A 224 22.99 0.56 6.18
CA HIS A 224 21.68 0.21 6.73
C HIS A 224 21.28 1.08 7.94
N HIS A 225 22.25 1.49 8.78
CA HIS A 225 21.97 2.35 9.93
C HIS A 225 21.42 3.73 9.53
N LEU A 226 21.70 4.24 8.33
CA LEU A 226 21.13 5.49 7.81
C LEU A 226 19.70 5.31 7.32
N THR A 227 19.32 4.11 6.89
CA THR A 227 17.98 3.81 6.38
C THR A 227 17.02 3.36 7.47
N GLY A 228 17.52 3.01 8.65
CA GLY A 228 16.77 2.39 9.73
C GLY A 228 16.42 0.92 9.46
N SER A 229 17.11 0.28 8.50
CA SER A 229 17.00 -1.15 8.23
C SER A 229 17.86 -1.96 9.19
N ALA A 230 17.44 -3.18 9.50
CA ALA A 230 18.23 -4.06 10.39
C ALA A 230 19.41 -4.71 9.67
N ASP A 231 19.32 -4.89 8.36
CA ASP A 231 20.30 -5.60 7.53
C ASP A 231 20.40 -4.93 6.14
N ASP A 232 21.57 -5.04 5.50
CA ASP A 232 21.80 -4.53 4.15
C ASP A 232 20.89 -5.17 3.09
N ARG A 233 20.33 -6.36 3.36
CA ARG A 233 19.34 -7.01 2.47
C ARG A 233 18.03 -6.26 2.40
N ASP A 234 17.66 -5.54 3.47
CA ASP A 234 16.43 -4.77 3.57
C ASP A 234 16.60 -3.33 3.07
N VAL A 235 17.85 -2.92 2.77
CA VAL A 235 18.12 -1.60 2.20
C VAL A 235 17.67 -1.54 0.75
N LEU A 236 16.79 -0.61 0.44
CA LEU A 236 16.20 -0.40 -0.88
C LEU A 236 16.90 0.70 -1.69
N LEU A 237 17.97 1.27 -1.17
CA LEU A 237 18.69 2.40 -1.76
C LEU A 237 20.13 2.05 -2.09
N SER A 238 20.57 2.46 -3.28
CA SER A 238 21.96 2.42 -3.74
C SER A 238 22.43 3.84 -4.08
N PRO A 239 23.65 4.25 -3.68
CA PRO A 239 24.19 5.57 -3.98
C PRO A 239 24.29 5.84 -5.49
N THR A 240 24.05 7.09 -5.91
CA THR A 240 24.23 7.55 -7.29
C THR A 240 25.33 8.61 -7.42
N GLY A 241 26.01 8.95 -6.31
CA GLY A 241 26.96 10.08 -6.24
C GLY A 241 26.27 11.42 -5.97
N ARG A 242 24.94 11.49 -5.92
CA ARG A 242 24.19 12.68 -5.49
C ARG A 242 23.59 12.46 -4.10
N PRO A 243 23.64 13.44 -3.20
CA PRO A 243 23.17 13.29 -1.83
C PRO A 243 21.65 13.19 -1.69
N ASP A 244 20.91 13.62 -2.70
CA ASP A 244 19.44 13.71 -2.75
C ASP A 244 18.80 12.66 -3.66
N ARG A 245 19.64 11.75 -4.26
CA ARG A 245 19.17 10.79 -5.27
C ARG A 245 19.84 9.43 -5.10
N TRP A 246 19.04 8.39 -5.15
CA TRP A 246 19.47 6.99 -5.05
C TRP A 246 18.85 6.17 -6.18
N ARG A 247 19.44 5.01 -6.43
CA ARG A 247 18.87 3.98 -7.28
C ARG A 247 18.12 2.98 -6.40
N LEU A 248 16.87 2.67 -6.76
CA LEU A 248 16.14 1.59 -6.11
C LEU A 248 16.90 0.27 -6.34
N ARG A 249 17.20 -0.44 -5.23
CA ARG A 249 17.77 -1.78 -5.24
C ARG A 249 16.85 -2.74 -4.50
N ILE A 250 16.68 -3.94 -5.04
CA ILE A 250 15.86 -4.97 -4.41
C ILE A 250 16.70 -6.24 -4.36
N ALA A 251 17.09 -6.65 -3.17
CA ALA A 251 17.89 -7.85 -2.98
C ALA A 251 17.14 -9.10 -3.48
N PRO A 252 17.83 -10.07 -4.11
CA PRO A 252 17.22 -11.35 -4.43
C PRO A 252 16.67 -12.02 -3.16
N GLY A 253 15.44 -12.50 -3.22
CA GLY A 253 14.80 -13.13 -2.05
C GLY A 253 14.30 -12.16 -0.98
N HIS A 254 14.21 -10.86 -1.27
CA HIS A 254 13.54 -9.89 -0.41
C HIS A 254 12.10 -10.34 -0.15
N ALA A 255 11.87 -10.95 1.03
CA ALA A 255 10.77 -11.89 1.22
C ALA A 255 9.41 -11.23 1.45
N ALA A 256 9.34 -10.23 2.30
CA ALA A 256 8.06 -9.80 2.85
C ALA A 256 7.16 -9.04 1.88
N MET A 257 7.72 -8.39 0.85
CA MET A 257 6.94 -7.52 -0.02
C MET A 257 7.04 -7.87 -1.51
N VAL A 258 7.88 -8.82 -1.87
CA VAL A 258 8.10 -9.23 -3.24
C VAL A 258 7.48 -10.59 -3.51
N ASN A 259 6.30 -10.60 -4.11
CA ASN A 259 5.74 -11.83 -4.70
C ASN A 259 6.44 -12.08 -6.05
N PRO A 260 7.07 -13.26 -6.27
CA PRO A 260 7.70 -13.61 -7.55
C PRO A 260 6.77 -13.54 -8.76
N ALA A 261 5.46 -13.70 -8.53
CA ALA A 261 4.43 -13.62 -9.57
C ALA A 261 4.05 -12.18 -9.95
N ASN A 262 4.52 -11.17 -9.21
CA ASN A 262 4.23 -9.78 -9.56
C ASN A 262 4.98 -9.38 -10.84
N ASP A 263 4.24 -8.78 -11.76
CA ASP A 263 4.76 -8.25 -13.02
C ASP A 263 5.34 -6.83 -12.91
N HIS A 264 5.31 -6.23 -11.71
CA HIS A 264 5.83 -4.90 -11.40
C HIS A 264 6.34 -4.84 -9.95
N ILE A 265 7.06 -3.77 -9.62
CA ILE A 265 7.56 -3.52 -8.27
C ILE A 265 6.37 -3.15 -7.37
N PRO A 266 6.16 -3.84 -6.22
CA PRO A 266 5.04 -3.57 -5.32
C PRO A 266 5.04 -2.15 -4.76
N GLY A 267 3.86 -1.52 -4.70
CA GLY A 267 3.71 -0.17 -4.13
C GLY A 267 4.20 -0.06 -2.69
N MET A 268 3.97 -1.09 -1.86
CA MET A 268 4.44 -1.09 -0.46
C MET A 268 5.97 -1.04 -0.34
N LEU A 269 6.69 -1.65 -1.29
CA LEU A 269 8.14 -1.57 -1.35
C LEU A 269 8.61 -0.16 -1.77
N LEU A 270 7.84 0.52 -2.62
CA LEU A 270 8.12 1.92 -2.98
C LEU A 270 7.88 2.87 -1.80
N LEU A 271 6.87 2.59 -0.96
CA LEU A 271 6.65 3.34 0.29
C LEU A 271 7.84 3.20 1.23
N ASP A 272 8.36 1.99 1.39
CA ASP A 272 9.51 1.76 2.26
C ASP A 272 10.77 2.42 1.70
N ALA A 273 11.01 2.33 0.40
CA ALA A 273 12.09 3.06 -0.24
C ALA A 273 11.99 4.59 -0.01
N ALA A 274 10.76 5.13 -0.03
CA ALA A 274 10.52 6.54 0.28
C ALA A 274 10.86 6.88 1.74
N GLN A 275 10.48 6.01 2.68
CA GLN A 275 10.82 6.19 4.09
C GLN A 275 12.34 6.13 4.32
N GLN A 276 13.01 5.17 3.71
CA GLN A 276 14.46 5.04 3.77
C GLN A 276 15.15 6.28 3.19
N ALA A 277 14.70 6.78 2.03
CA ALA A 277 15.26 7.98 1.39
C ALA A 277 15.09 9.24 2.26
N ALA A 278 13.93 9.38 2.91
CA ALA A 278 13.69 10.48 3.82
C ALA A 278 14.65 10.45 5.03
N ARG A 279 14.90 9.27 5.61
CA ARG A 279 15.87 9.09 6.71
C ARG A 279 17.30 9.42 6.28
N VAL A 280 17.73 8.94 5.13
CA VAL A 280 19.09 9.24 4.62
C VAL A 280 19.25 10.74 4.33
N LEU A 281 18.23 11.39 3.78
CA LEU A 281 18.28 12.82 3.48
C LEU A 281 18.41 13.68 4.73
N THR A 282 17.73 13.29 5.81
CA THR A 282 17.67 14.08 7.06
C THR A 282 18.79 13.76 8.04
N ALA A 283 19.57 12.69 7.78
CA ALA A 283 20.69 12.30 8.66
C ALA A 283 21.68 13.47 8.87
N PRO A 284 22.20 13.68 10.08
CA PRO A 284 22.14 12.81 11.25
C PRO A 284 20.87 12.96 12.12
N GLN A 285 19.93 13.86 11.78
CA GLN A 285 18.68 14.02 12.52
C GLN A 285 17.81 12.79 12.31
N GLU A 286 17.24 12.26 13.41
CA GLU A 286 16.31 11.15 13.35
C GLU A 286 15.03 11.58 12.65
N PHE A 287 14.57 10.79 11.67
CA PHE A 287 13.33 11.03 10.95
C PHE A 287 12.39 9.84 11.13
N VAL A 288 11.42 9.99 12.05
CA VAL A 288 10.37 9.00 12.28
C VAL A 288 9.05 9.61 11.82
N PRO A 289 8.64 9.34 10.57
CA PRO A 289 7.41 9.94 10.05
C PRO A 289 6.20 9.37 10.78
N TYR A 290 5.23 10.23 11.06
CA TYR A 290 3.92 9.85 11.58
C TYR A 290 2.82 9.96 10.55
N ALA A 291 3.02 10.73 9.48
CA ALA A 291 2.06 10.90 8.39
C ALA A 291 2.71 10.57 7.04
N PHE A 292 1.94 9.85 6.23
CA PHE A 292 2.27 9.42 4.88
C PHE A 292 1.14 9.78 3.93
N GLY A 293 1.49 10.40 2.81
CA GLY A 293 0.58 10.57 1.67
C GLY A 293 1.31 10.14 0.41
N THR A 294 0.87 9.07 -0.23
CA THR A 294 1.48 8.54 -1.45
C THR A 294 0.48 8.49 -2.58
N GLU A 295 0.85 9.07 -3.71
CA GLU A 295 0.15 8.98 -4.99
C GLU A 295 0.92 8.06 -5.93
N PHE A 296 0.27 7.00 -6.42
CA PHE A 296 0.83 6.09 -7.42
C PHE A 296 0.38 6.54 -8.81
N ARG A 297 1.34 6.95 -9.64
CA ARG A 297 1.06 7.52 -10.97
C ARG A 297 1.19 6.49 -12.09
N ARG A 298 2.06 5.51 -11.89
CA ARG A 298 2.38 4.47 -12.88
C ARG A 298 2.84 3.20 -12.18
N TYR A 299 2.80 2.09 -12.90
CA TYR A 299 3.51 0.89 -12.48
C TYR A 299 5.02 1.14 -12.52
N ALA A 300 5.70 0.75 -11.45
CA ALA A 300 7.16 0.66 -11.44
C ALA A 300 7.59 -0.69 -12.04
N GLU A 301 8.22 -0.64 -13.20
CA GLU A 301 8.51 -1.83 -14.00
C GLU A 301 9.74 -2.56 -13.51
N HIS A 302 9.69 -3.90 -13.54
CA HIS A 302 10.89 -4.72 -13.37
C HIS A 302 11.86 -4.53 -14.54
N GLY A 303 13.16 -4.67 -14.26
CA GLY A 303 14.20 -4.57 -15.30
C GLY A 303 14.52 -3.16 -15.76
N MET A 304 13.78 -2.15 -15.31
CA MET A 304 14.06 -0.75 -15.59
C MET A 304 14.64 -0.07 -14.34
N PRO A 305 15.72 0.73 -14.48
CA PRO A 305 16.23 1.53 -13.39
C PRO A 305 15.13 2.45 -12.82
N CYS A 306 15.00 2.45 -11.49
CA CYS A 306 14.11 3.36 -10.78
C CYS A 306 14.95 4.28 -9.90
N ASP A 307 14.91 5.57 -10.14
CA ASP A 307 15.60 6.57 -9.34
C ASP A 307 14.67 7.10 -8.26
N ILE A 308 15.18 7.24 -7.04
CA ILE A 308 14.49 7.76 -5.88
C ILE A 308 15.10 9.11 -5.54
N GLU A 309 14.33 10.18 -5.63
CA GLU A 309 14.77 11.53 -5.27
C GLU A 309 14.00 12.02 -4.05
N ALA A 310 14.69 12.59 -3.06
CA ALA A 310 14.09 13.17 -1.87
C ALA A 310 14.49 14.64 -1.70
N ARG A 311 13.55 15.44 -1.19
CA ARG A 311 13.79 16.86 -0.87
C ARG A 311 12.99 17.30 0.34
N LEU A 312 13.54 18.18 1.12
CA LEU A 312 12.79 18.92 2.13
C LEU A 312 11.78 19.85 1.46
N VAL A 313 10.57 19.89 2.00
CA VAL A 313 9.52 20.80 1.54
C VAL A 313 8.93 21.57 2.73
N PRO A 314 8.34 22.76 2.52
CA PRO A 314 7.68 23.49 3.60
C PRO A 314 6.65 22.62 4.32
N SER A 315 6.71 22.60 5.64
CA SER A 315 5.75 21.85 6.44
C SER A 315 4.52 22.73 6.73
N ALA A 316 3.34 22.11 6.70
CA ALA A 316 2.09 22.80 7.03
C ALA A 316 1.93 23.03 8.55
N LEU A 317 2.68 22.29 9.36
CA LEU A 317 2.59 22.34 10.82
C LEU A 317 3.91 22.81 11.45
N PRO A 318 3.84 23.63 12.51
CA PRO A 318 5.03 24.00 13.27
C PRO A 318 5.65 22.78 13.93
N CYS A 319 6.95 22.83 14.16
CA CYS A 319 7.73 21.74 14.81
C CYS A 319 7.59 20.40 14.07
N THR A 320 7.53 20.45 12.75
CA THR A 320 7.52 19.24 11.90
C THR A 320 8.45 19.41 10.71
N THR A 321 9.12 18.34 10.34
CA THR A 321 9.90 18.23 9.11
C THR A 321 9.14 17.41 8.09
N THR A 322 9.02 17.94 6.87
CA THR A 322 8.34 17.26 5.75
C THR A 322 9.31 17.00 4.62
N VAL A 323 9.34 15.74 4.18
CA VAL A 323 10.13 15.27 3.04
C VAL A 323 9.21 14.80 1.94
N GLN A 324 9.45 15.29 0.73
CA GLN A 324 8.82 14.75 -0.48
C GLN A 324 9.80 13.82 -1.18
N VAL A 325 9.34 12.62 -1.49
CA VAL A 325 10.11 11.59 -2.22
C VAL A 325 9.39 11.25 -3.51
N THR A 326 10.12 11.24 -4.62
CA THR A 326 9.59 10.88 -5.94
C THR A 326 10.41 9.75 -6.54
N GLY A 327 9.74 8.71 -6.99
CA GLY A 327 10.34 7.64 -7.79
C GLY A 327 10.20 7.92 -9.27
N PHE A 328 11.28 7.74 -10.05
CA PHE A 328 11.30 7.98 -11.50
C PHE A 328 11.74 6.74 -12.26
N GLN A 329 11.07 6.45 -13.35
CA GLN A 329 11.56 5.56 -14.41
C GLN A 329 11.44 6.28 -15.75
N ASP A 330 12.46 6.22 -16.59
CA ASP A 330 12.49 6.91 -17.89
C ASP A 330 12.17 8.42 -17.77
N GLY A 331 12.70 9.07 -16.74
CA GLY A 331 12.45 10.50 -16.46
C GLY A 331 11.00 10.84 -16.08
N ARG A 332 10.14 9.84 -15.87
CA ARG A 332 8.73 10.04 -15.54
C ARG A 332 8.44 9.56 -14.12
N PRO A 333 7.65 10.33 -13.34
CA PRO A 333 7.32 9.92 -11.99
C PRO A 333 6.43 8.68 -11.99
N VAL A 334 6.79 7.68 -11.18
CA VAL A 334 6.00 6.46 -10.93
C VAL A 334 5.20 6.59 -9.65
N PHE A 335 5.76 7.26 -8.62
CA PHE A 335 5.03 7.62 -7.40
C PHE A 335 5.57 8.94 -6.84
N VAL A 336 4.77 9.57 -5.99
CA VAL A 336 5.18 10.70 -5.15
C VAL A 336 4.68 10.44 -3.74
N SER A 337 5.60 10.44 -2.77
CA SER A 337 5.29 10.31 -1.35
C SER A 337 5.65 11.58 -0.60
N THR A 338 4.77 12.01 0.29
CA THR A 338 5.03 13.08 1.25
C THR A 338 5.01 12.47 2.65
N LEU A 339 6.10 12.62 3.37
CA LEU A 339 6.30 12.08 4.72
C LEU A 339 6.52 13.23 5.69
N THR A 340 5.82 13.21 6.82
CA THR A 340 5.96 14.25 7.85
C THR A 340 6.34 13.60 9.18
N ALA A 341 7.38 14.11 9.81
CA ALA A 341 7.86 13.72 11.13
C ALA A 341 7.72 14.89 12.12
N LEU A 342 7.58 14.57 13.40
CA LEU A 342 7.73 15.57 14.46
C LEU A 342 9.21 15.89 14.62
N ASP A 343 9.55 17.16 14.77
CA ASP A 343 10.90 17.55 15.14
C ASP A 343 11.17 17.15 16.59
N ASP A 344 12.32 16.55 16.84
CA ASP A 344 12.74 16.27 18.21
C ASP A 344 12.76 17.59 19.00
N ARG A 345 11.94 17.68 20.04
CA ARG A 345 12.05 18.78 21.00
C ARG A 345 13.37 18.58 21.75
N ARG A 346 14.39 19.35 21.38
CA ARG A 346 15.59 19.54 22.21
C ARG A 346 15.23 20.20 23.52
#